data_e341e23d82910810426d5ceae0210abb
#
_entry.id   e341e23d82910810426d5ceae0210abb
#
_cell.length_a   1.000
_cell.length_b   1.000
_cell.length_c   1.000
_cell.angle_alpha   90.00
_cell.angle_beta   90.00
_cell.angle_gamma   90.00
#
_symmetry.space_group_name_H-M   'P 1'
#
loop_
_entity.id
_entity.type
_entity.pdbx_description
1 polymer ?
#
loop_
_entity_poly.entity_id
_entity_poly.type
_entity_poly.pdbx_seq_one_letter_code
_entity_poly.pdbx_strand_id
1 'polypeptide(L)'
;VSNYENAFTEVTYRNQPAELSMRVALAQAGPVQIELIEPLTQQCAYRDVVSAGQSGFHHMCVWSEDFEADQAYFEELGYVAANTGRSGITQFAYFDTRAFMGCMLELVTRHAAIETRFSEIAAAAVNWDGSDPIRA
;
A
#
# COMPACT_ATOMS: atom_id res chain seq x y z
N VAL A 1 2.99 -0.78 -14.30
CA VAL A 1 3.70 0.14 -13.38
C VAL A 1 2.95 1.47 -13.33
N SER A 2 2.64 1.94 -12.13
CA SER A 2 1.94 3.21 -11.91
C SER A 2 2.86 4.21 -11.23
N ASN A 3 2.74 5.47 -11.62
CA ASN A 3 3.45 6.58 -11.01
C ASN A 3 2.45 7.42 -10.20
N TYR A 4 2.72 7.56 -8.90
CA TYR A 4 1.89 8.30 -7.95
C TYR A 4 2.61 9.57 -7.46
N GLU A 5 3.26 10.30 -8.35
CA GLU A 5 3.77 11.63 -8.03
C GLU A 5 2.58 12.60 -7.85
N ASN A 6 2.48 13.20 -6.67
CA ASN A 6 1.40 14.14 -6.30
C ASN A 6 -0.04 13.58 -6.50
N ALA A 7 -0.20 12.25 -6.45
CA ALA A 7 -1.48 11.59 -6.69
C ALA A 7 -2.32 11.41 -5.41
N PHE A 8 -1.73 11.64 -4.26
CA PHE A 8 -2.40 11.45 -2.96
C PHE A 8 -2.82 12.78 -2.35
N THR A 9 -3.96 12.74 -1.68
CA THR A 9 -4.52 13.85 -0.88
C THR A 9 -4.68 13.43 0.57
N GLU A 10 -4.87 14.39 1.46
CA GLU A 10 -5.09 14.14 2.90
C GLU A 10 -4.01 13.27 3.52
N VAL A 11 -2.77 13.42 3.05
CA VAL A 11 -1.65 12.59 3.51
C VAL A 11 -1.19 13.02 4.89
N THR A 12 -1.02 12.04 5.78
CA THR A 12 -0.32 12.23 7.04
C THR A 12 0.86 11.26 7.16
N TYR A 13 1.88 11.69 7.89
CA TYR A 13 2.94 10.83 8.39
C TYR A 13 3.04 11.02 9.90
N ARG A 14 2.79 9.93 10.66
CA ARG A 14 2.76 9.92 12.13
C ARG A 14 1.92 11.08 12.71
N ASN A 15 0.68 11.19 12.19
CA ASN A 15 -0.33 12.21 12.57
C ASN A 15 0.06 13.66 12.25
N GLN A 16 1.06 13.89 11.41
CA GLN A 16 1.39 15.22 10.91
C GLN A 16 1.10 15.30 9.41
N PRO A 17 0.60 16.44 8.91
CA PRO A 17 0.45 16.65 7.48
C PRO A 17 1.75 16.37 6.74
N ALA A 18 1.66 15.64 5.63
CA ALA A 18 2.82 15.19 4.88
C ALA A 18 2.53 15.09 3.38
N GLU A 19 3.54 14.79 2.61
CA GLU A 19 3.44 14.42 1.21
C GLU A 19 3.88 12.97 1.03
N LEU A 20 3.31 12.29 0.05
CA LEU A 20 3.71 10.94 -0.33
C LEU A 20 3.74 10.82 -1.84
N SER A 21 4.88 10.37 -2.35
CA SER A 21 5.07 10.07 -3.76
C SER A 21 5.80 8.75 -3.89
N MET A 22 5.38 7.93 -4.85
CA MET A 22 5.98 6.61 -5.09
C MET A 22 5.71 6.12 -6.51
N ARG A 23 6.50 5.15 -6.93
CA ARG A 23 6.19 4.28 -8.07
C ARG A 23 5.81 2.90 -7.58
N VAL A 24 4.81 2.31 -8.20
CA VAL A 24 4.27 1.01 -7.80
C VAL A 24 4.20 0.08 -9.01
N ALA A 25 4.63 -1.15 -8.84
CA ALA A 25 4.37 -2.24 -9.77
C ALA A 25 3.62 -3.35 -9.03
N LEU A 26 2.55 -3.85 -9.64
CA LEU A 26 1.75 -4.94 -9.10
C LEU A 26 1.94 -6.19 -9.96
N ALA A 27 2.06 -7.34 -9.32
CA ALA A 27 2.17 -8.64 -9.98
C ALA A 27 1.39 -9.68 -9.21
N GLN A 28 0.86 -10.68 -9.90
CA GLN A 28 0.20 -11.82 -9.27
C GLN A 28 1.15 -13.01 -9.21
N ALA A 29 1.31 -13.59 -8.02
CA ALA A 29 2.12 -14.78 -7.78
C ALA A 29 1.25 -15.87 -7.12
N GLY A 30 0.62 -16.71 -7.93
CA GLY A 30 -0.36 -17.68 -7.45
C GLY A 30 -1.54 -16.98 -6.75
N PRO A 31 -1.87 -17.31 -5.50
CA PRO A 31 -2.97 -16.69 -4.78
C PRO A 31 -2.63 -15.31 -4.18
N VAL A 32 -1.38 -14.88 -4.25
CA VAL A 32 -0.90 -13.65 -3.62
C VAL A 32 -0.62 -12.58 -4.67
N GLN A 33 -1.12 -11.37 -4.45
CA GLN A 33 -0.69 -10.20 -5.20
C GLN A 33 0.52 -9.55 -4.51
N ILE A 34 1.54 -9.28 -5.30
CA ILE A 34 2.78 -8.65 -4.84
C ILE A 34 2.78 -7.21 -5.30
N GLU A 35 3.05 -6.30 -4.38
CA GLU A 35 3.27 -4.89 -4.65
C GLU A 35 4.75 -4.55 -4.46
N LEU A 36 5.36 -4.02 -5.50
CA LEU A 36 6.72 -3.48 -5.48
C LEU A 36 6.64 -1.97 -5.43
N ILE A 37 7.18 -1.37 -4.37
CA ILE A 37 7.10 0.08 -4.13
C ILE A 37 8.50 0.68 -4.17
N GLU A 38 8.65 1.74 -4.96
CA GLU A 38 9.79 2.64 -4.89
C GLU A 38 9.34 3.98 -4.28
N PRO A 39 9.60 4.22 -2.99
CA PRO A 39 9.25 5.50 -2.37
C PRO A 39 10.14 6.63 -2.91
N LEU A 40 9.53 7.70 -3.38
CA LEU A 40 10.21 8.93 -3.83
C LEU A 40 10.30 9.94 -2.69
N THR A 41 9.41 9.83 -1.68
CA THR A 41 9.42 10.64 -0.46
C THR A 41 10.37 10.04 0.57
N GLN A 42 11.19 10.89 1.21
CA GLN A 42 12.15 10.44 2.22
C GLN A 42 11.52 10.16 3.58
N GLN A 43 10.53 10.95 3.99
CA GLN A 43 9.84 10.81 5.27
C GLN A 43 8.48 10.14 5.06
N CYS A 44 8.44 8.83 5.19
CA CYS A 44 7.24 8.00 4.98
C CYS A 44 7.36 6.66 5.70
N ALA A 45 6.24 5.95 5.85
CA ALA A 45 6.18 4.64 6.48
C ALA A 45 7.14 3.63 5.86
N TYR A 46 7.34 3.67 4.55
CA TYR A 46 8.26 2.75 3.87
C TYR A 46 9.70 2.90 4.37
N ARG A 47 10.13 4.14 4.63
CA ARG A 47 11.48 4.46 5.12
C ARG A 47 11.67 4.17 6.61
N ASP A 48 10.59 3.98 7.36
CA ASP A 48 10.65 3.49 8.74
C ASP A 48 11.14 2.03 8.82
N VAL A 49 10.98 1.28 7.73
CA VAL A 49 11.32 -0.16 7.66
C VAL A 49 12.51 -0.41 6.75
N VAL A 50 12.51 0.20 5.56
CA VAL A 50 13.51 -0.06 4.52
C VAL A 50 14.28 1.22 4.23
N SER A 51 15.56 1.24 4.56
CA SER A 51 16.45 2.38 4.29
C SER A 51 16.59 2.66 2.81
N ALA A 52 16.91 3.91 2.46
CA ALA A 52 17.15 4.31 1.08
C ALA A 52 18.27 3.45 0.45
N GLY A 53 18.05 3.00 -0.79
CA GLY A 53 18.99 2.13 -1.50
C GLY A 53 18.96 0.65 -1.06
N GLN A 54 18.11 0.29 -0.11
CA GLN A 54 17.89 -1.09 0.31
C GLN A 54 16.55 -1.61 -0.19
N SER A 55 16.42 -2.92 -0.22
CA SER A 55 15.17 -3.62 -0.48
C SER A 55 14.78 -4.47 0.73
N GLY A 56 13.49 -4.64 0.97
CA GLY A 56 13.01 -5.45 2.07
C GLY A 56 11.49 -5.58 2.06
N PHE A 57 10.98 -6.51 2.85
CA PHE A 57 9.56 -6.67 3.04
C PHE A 57 9.03 -5.56 3.97
N HIS A 58 7.94 -4.93 3.58
CA HIS A 58 7.39 -3.77 4.30
C HIS A 58 6.07 -4.08 4.98
N HIS A 59 5.08 -4.59 4.27
CA HIS A 59 3.71 -4.72 4.79
C HIS A 59 2.94 -5.91 4.21
N MET A 60 1.85 -6.23 4.90
CA MET A 60 0.72 -6.99 4.38
C MET A 60 -0.47 -6.05 4.27
N CYS A 61 -1.35 -6.29 3.29
CA CYS A 61 -2.54 -5.48 3.06
C CYS A 61 -3.82 -6.25 3.38
N VAL A 62 -4.79 -5.58 3.98
CA VAL A 62 -6.14 -6.09 4.20
C VAL A 62 -7.19 -5.12 3.66
N TRP A 63 -8.30 -5.68 3.21
CA TRP A 63 -9.45 -4.91 2.78
C TRP A 63 -10.24 -4.37 3.96
N SER A 64 -10.78 -3.16 3.79
CA SER A 64 -11.73 -2.54 4.71
C SER A 64 -13.06 -2.28 4.02
N GLU A 65 -14.14 -2.72 4.62
CA GLU A 65 -15.51 -2.40 4.22
C GLU A 65 -16.01 -1.11 4.91
N ASP A 66 -15.44 -0.76 6.06
CA ASP A 66 -15.73 0.47 6.81
C ASP A 66 -14.40 1.05 7.32
N PHE A 67 -13.77 1.84 6.47
CA PHE A 67 -12.40 2.31 6.69
C PHE A 67 -12.26 3.12 7.99
N GLU A 68 -13.22 3.97 8.30
CA GLU A 68 -13.16 4.82 9.50
C GLU A 68 -13.29 4.00 10.78
N ALA A 69 -14.20 3.01 10.79
CA ALA A 69 -14.35 2.11 11.92
C ALA A 69 -13.13 1.21 12.13
N ASP A 70 -12.59 0.66 11.05
CA ASP A 70 -11.42 -0.20 11.11
C ASP A 70 -10.17 0.59 11.51
N GLN A 71 -9.98 1.81 11.00
CA GLN A 71 -8.90 2.69 11.42
C GLN A 71 -8.99 2.99 12.92
N ALA A 72 -10.16 3.40 13.39
CA ALA A 72 -10.38 3.68 14.81
C ALA A 72 -10.09 2.45 15.69
N TYR A 73 -10.47 1.26 15.23
CA TYR A 73 -10.19 0.02 15.94
C TYR A 73 -8.68 -0.23 16.12
N PHE A 74 -7.87 -0.04 15.08
CA PHE A 74 -6.41 -0.18 15.20
C PHE A 74 -5.80 0.88 16.11
N GLU A 75 -6.29 2.11 16.05
CA GLU A 75 -5.84 3.21 16.92
C GLU A 75 -6.19 2.95 18.38
N GLU A 76 -7.38 2.43 18.68
CA GLU A 76 -7.79 2.02 20.04
C GLU A 76 -6.94 0.87 20.59
N LEU A 77 -6.43 -0.02 19.73
CA LEU A 77 -5.47 -1.04 20.11
C LEU A 77 -4.06 -0.48 20.37
N GLY A 78 -3.85 0.82 20.14
CA GLY A 78 -2.57 1.50 20.37
C GLY A 78 -1.59 1.43 19.21
N TYR A 79 -2.01 0.97 18.03
CA TYR A 79 -1.16 0.99 16.83
C TYR A 79 -1.12 2.40 16.22
N VAL A 80 0.08 2.88 15.94
CA VAL A 80 0.26 4.18 15.28
C VAL A 80 0.05 4.04 13.79
N ALA A 81 -0.77 4.91 13.21
CA ALA A 81 -0.85 5.10 11.76
C ALA A 81 0.43 5.82 11.28
N ALA A 82 1.33 5.06 10.68
CA ALA A 82 2.60 5.59 10.20
C ALA A 82 2.42 6.49 8.96
N ASN A 83 1.57 6.09 8.02
CA ASN A 83 1.05 6.95 6.95
C ASN A 83 -0.44 6.70 6.77
N THR A 84 -1.16 7.76 6.45
CA THR A 84 -2.51 7.71 5.91
C THR A 84 -2.57 8.53 4.63
N GLY A 85 -3.58 8.31 3.83
CA GLY A 85 -3.81 9.11 2.63
C GLY A 85 -5.00 8.63 1.81
N ARG A 86 -5.23 9.35 0.72
CA ARG A 86 -6.34 9.07 -0.18
C ARG A 86 -5.89 9.20 -1.64
N SER A 87 -6.36 8.31 -2.48
CA SER A 87 -6.26 8.40 -3.94
C SER A 87 -7.68 8.27 -4.53
N GLY A 88 -8.29 9.39 -4.88
CA GLY A 88 -9.69 9.44 -5.25
C GLY A 88 -10.59 8.93 -4.11
N ILE A 89 -11.37 7.89 -4.36
CA ILE A 89 -12.24 7.25 -3.37
C ILE A 89 -11.53 6.21 -2.50
N THR A 90 -10.31 5.83 -2.84
CA THR A 90 -9.52 4.85 -2.09
C THR A 90 -8.82 5.54 -0.93
N GLN A 91 -9.09 5.10 0.29
CA GLN A 91 -8.34 5.47 1.49
C GLN A 91 -7.36 4.37 1.83
N PHE A 92 -6.21 4.73 2.38
CA PHE A 92 -5.25 3.78 2.91
C PHE A 92 -4.64 4.27 4.23
N ALA A 93 -4.22 3.33 5.06
CA ALA A 93 -3.46 3.59 6.26
C ALA A 93 -2.46 2.46 6.49
N TYR A 94 -1.20 2.81 6.79
CA TYR A 94 -0.18 1.88 7.25
C TYR A 94 -0.07 1.95 8.76
N PHE A 95 -0.41 0.87 9.46
CA PHE A 95 -0.27 0.77 10.92
C PHE A 95 1.07 0.13 11.29
N ASP A 96 1.74 0.70 12.26
CA ASP A 96 3.01 0.17 12.75
C ASP A 96 2.79 -1.05 13.66
N THR A 97 2.57 -2.19 13.05
CA THR A 97 2.35 -3.47 13.71
C THR A 97 3.63 -4.32 13.83
N ARG A 98 4.81 -3.72 13.57
CA ARG A 98 6.09 -4.44 13.52
C ARG A 98 6.43 -5.21 14.78
N ALA A 99 6.10 -4.65 15.94
CA ALA A 99 6.35 -5.32 17.22
C ALA A 99 5.54 -6.60 17.40
N PHE A 100 4.37 -6.70 16.76
CA PHE A 100 3.46 -7.84 16.85
C PHE A 100 3.59 -8.78 15.64
N MET A 101 3.58 -8.23 14.41
CA MET A 101 3.53 -9.01 13.17
C MET A 101 4.89 -9.14 12.48
N GLY A 102 5.89 -8.36 12.88
CA GLY A 102 7.17 -8.27 12.18
C GLY A 102 7.15 -7.41 10.92
N CYS A 103 6.01 -6.87 10.53
CA CYS A 103 5.81 -5.97 9.39
C CYS A 103 4.73 -4.96 9.70
N MET A 104 4.59 -3.94 8.86
CA MET A 104 3.43 -3.04 8.91
C MET A 104 2.18 -3.74 8.34
N LEU A 105 1.01 -3.24 8.72
CA LEU A 105 -0.27 -3.63 8.14
C LEU A 105 -0.86 -2.45 7.37
N GLU A 106 -1.17 -2.67 6.10
CA GLU A 106 -1.94 -1.73 5.31
C GLU A 106 -3.43 -2.04 5.42
N LEU A 107 -4.21 -1.03 5.69
CA LEU A 107 -5.67 -1.02 5.56
C LEU A 107 -6.01 -0.23 4.31
N VAL A 108 -6.82 -0.80 3.41
CA VAL A 108 -7.25 -0.13 2.18
C VAL A 108 -8.75 -0.29 1.96
N THR A 109 -9.41 0.78 1.54
CA THR A 109 -10.85 0.77 1.23
C THR A 109 -11.15 -0.24 0.13
N ARG A 110 -12.10 -1.15 0.38
CA ARG A 110 -12.63 -2.05 -0.63
C ARG A 110 -13.71 -1.34 -1.45
N HIS A 111 -13.58 -1.37 -2.76
CA HIS A 111 -14.61 -0.90 -3.70
C HIS A 111 -14.42 -1.52 -5.08
N ALA A 112 -15.50 -1.54 -5.88
CA ALA A 112 -15.55 -2.26 -7.15
C ALA A 112 -14.41 -1.91 -8.12
N ALA A 113 -13.98 -0.66 -8.18
CA ALA A 113 -12.94 -0.24 -9.13
C ALA A 113 -11.56 -0.81 -8.76
N ILE A 114 -11.19 -0.87 -7.47
CA ILE A 114 -9.91 -1.46 -7.05
C ILE A 114 -9.95 -2.99 -7.19
N GLU A 115 -11.08 -3.63 -6.89
CA GLU A 115 -11.26 -5.07 -7.09
C GLU A 115 -11.14 -5.45 -8.58
N THR A 116 -11.75 -4.67 -9.46
CA THR A 116 -11.62 -4.85 -10.92
C THR A 116 -10.17 -4.76 -11.35
N ARG A 117 -9.46 -3.70 -10.94
CA ARG A 117 -8.05 -3.53 -11.26
C ARG A 117 -7.18 -4.71 -10.77
N PHE A 118 -7.40 -5.18 -9.56
CA PHE A 118 -6.62 -6.30 -9.01
C PHE A 118 -6.95 -7.61 -9.72
N SER A 119 -8.20 -7.80 -10.14
CA SER A 119 -8.62 -8.93 -10.96
C SER A 119 -7.98 -8.91 -12.35
N GLU A 120 -7.85 -7.76 -12.98
CA GLU A 120 -7.16 -7.59 -14.26
C GLU A 120 -5.67 -7.95 -14.16
N ILE A 121 -5.01 -7.52 -13.07
CA ILE A 121 -3.61 -7.89 -12.80
C ILE A 121 -3.47 -9.41 -12.60
N ALA A 122 -4.39 -10.01 -11.87
CA ALA A 122 -4.41 -11.47 -11.69
C ALA A 122 -4.62 -12.21 -13.02
N ALA A 123 -5.56 -11.75 -13.84
CA ALA A 123 -5.81 -12.31 -15.16
C ALA A 123 -4.60 -12.20 -16.09
N ALA A 124 -3.86 -11.10 -16.03
CA ALA A 124 -2.66 -10.88 -16.83
C ALA A 124 -1.51 -11.85 -16.51
N ALA A 125 -1.52 -12.49 -15.33
CA ALA A 125 -0.53 -13.49 -14.94
C ALA A 125 -0.89 -14.92 -15.43
N VAL A 126 -2.15 -15.15 -15.82
CA VAL A 126 -2.58 -16.48 -16.27
C VAL A 126 -1.91 -16.86 -17.58
N ASN A 127 -1.21 -18.01 -17.59
CA ASN A 127 -0.49 -18.52 -18.75
C ASN A 127 0.55 -17.53 -19.33
N TRP A 128 1.08 -16.63 -18.50
CA TRP A 128 2.15 -15.72 -18.92
C TRP A 128 3.42 -16.50 -19.27
N ASP A 129 3.98 -16.21 -20.44
CA ASP A 129 5.14 -16.90 -20.99
C ASP A 129 6.50 -16.33 -20.58
N GLY A 130 6.52 -15.29 -19.75
CA GLY A 130 7.71 -14.59 -19.29
C GLY A 130 8.12 -13.39 -20.16
N SER A 131 7.42 -13.14 -21.29
CA SER A 131 7.67 -11.98 -22.15
C SER A 131 6.93 -10.75 -21.62
N ASP A 132 7.43 -9.56 -22.00
CA ASP A 132 6.81 -8.27 -21.66
C ASP A 132 6.37 -8.17 -20.19
N PRO A 133 7.31 -8.25 -19.22
CA PRO A 133 6.97 -8.31 -17.79
C PRO A 133 6.36 -7.00 -17.27
N ILE A 134 6.60 -5.89 -17.96
CA ILE A 134 6.05 -4.59 -17.60
C ILE A 134 5.00 -4.20 -18.63
N ARG A 135 3.75 -4.30 -18.23
CA ARG A 135 2.60 -3.96 -19.07
C ARG A 135 1.78 -2.84 -18.43
N ALA A 136 1.24 -1.95 -19.24
CA ALA A 136 0.38 -0.84 -18.78
C ALA A 136 -1.05 -1.31 -18.61
#